data_177f4f1dc6d34bf1a2d61755d044dafc
#
_entry.id   177f4f1dc6d34bf1a2d61755d044dafc
#
_cell.length_a   1.000
_cell.length_b   1.000
_cell.length_c   1.000
_cell.angle_alpha   90.00
_cell.angle_beta   90.00
_cell.angle_gamma   90.00
#
_symmetry.space_group_name_H-M   'P 1'
#
loop_
_entity.id
_entity.type
_entity.pdbx_description
1 polymer ?
#
loop_
_entity_poly.entity_id
_entity_poly.type
_entity_poly.pdbx_seq_one_letter_code
_entity_poly.pdbx_strand_id
1 'polypeptide(L)'
;MKLFPSFLFCFSLIYSQSNQSIDGVAAIVEEHLVLKSDLAQMVNMSIIQNKIDPIKDIEKIKSLERSVLESMIDQKIILKKAELDSVIVEENEVNLALDQQIQMLISQAGGEKEAEEALG
;
A
#
# COMPACT_ATOMS: atom_id res chain seq x y z
N MET A 1 -39.21 -58.10 0.42
CA MET A 1 -37.79 -57.81 0.54
C MET A 1 -37.48 -56.53 -0.22
N LYS A 2 -37.45 -55.38 0.44
CA LYS A 2 -37.26 -54.07 -0.19
C LYS A 2 -35.88 -53.56 0.16
N LEU A 3 -34.99 -53.59 -0.85
CA LEU A 3 -33.66 -53.00 -0.78
C LEU A 3 -33.76 -51.50 -0.83
N PHE A 4 -33.39 -50.81 0.27
CA PHE A 4 -33.17 -49.40 0.32
C PHE A 4 -31.73 -49.10 -0.16
N PRO A 5 -31.54 -48.33 -1.26
CA PRO A 5 -30.21 -47.83 -1.54
C PRO A 5 -29.91 -46.66 -0.61
N SER A 6 -28.95 -46.87 0.26
CA SER A 6 -28.35 -45.84 1.10
C SER A 6 -27.65 -44.81 0.21
N PHE A 7 -28.29 -43.67 -0.01
CA PHE A 7 -27.71 -42.53 -0.71
C PHE A 7 -26.69 -41.85 0.22
N LEU A 8 -25.44 -42.30 0.08
CA LEU A 8 -24.31 -41.73 0.79
C LEU A 8 -24.03 -40.33 0.18
N PHE A 9 -24.60 -39.31 0.81
CA PHE A 9 -24.37 -37.91 0.46
C PHE A 9 -22.95 -37.51 0.90
N CYS A 10 -21.97 -37.71 0.02
CA CYS A 10 -20.62 -37.18 0.19
C CYS A 10 -20.68 -35.67 0.13
N PHE A 11 -20.82 -35.03 1.29
CA PHE A 11 -20.66 -33.60 1.45
C PHE A 11 -19.18 -33.25 1.31
N SER A 12 -18.78 -33.01 0.06
CA SER A 12 -17.46 -32.50 -0.26
C SER A 12 -17.37 -31.07 0.31
N LEU A 13 -16.81 -30.94 1.50
CA LEU A 13 -16.36 -29.67 2.03
C LEU A 13 -15.26 -29.15 1.10
N ILE A 14 -15.64 -28.32 0.15
CA ILE A 14 -14.71 -27.53 -0.64
C ILE A 14 -14.11 -26.51 0.34
N TYR A 15 -12.98 -26.87 0.93
CA TYR A 15 -12.14 -25.90 1.62
C TYR A 15 -11.65 -24.93 0.55
N SER A 16 -12.32 -23.80 0.46
CA SER A 16 -11.80 -22.63 -0.24
C SER A 16 -10.54 -22.21 0.52
N GLN A 17 -9.38 -22.68 0.06
CA GLN A 17 -8.12 -22.10 0.49
C GLN A 17 -8.12 -20.66 -0.05
N SER A 18 -8.35 -19.71 0.84
CA SER A 18 -8.00 -18.33 0.56
C SER A 18 -6.48 -18.32 0.34
N ASN A 19 -6.06 -18.26 -0.92
CA ASN A 19 -4.70 -17.90 -1.25
C ASN A 19 -4.48 -16.49 -0.72
N GLN A 20 -4.01 -16.39 0.52
CA GLN A 20 -3.37 -15.17 0.97
C GLN A 20 -2.14 -15.01 0.06
N SER A 21 -2.31 -14.19 -0.95
CA SER A 21 -1.21 -13.79 -1.81
C SER A 21 -0.17 -13.14 -0.90
N ILE A 22 0.92 -13.85 -0.66
CA ILE A 22 2.08 -13.29 0.04
C ILE A 22 2.56 -12.15 -0.86
N ASP A 23 2.62 -10.94 -0.31
CA ASP A 23 3.07 -9.77 -1.06
C ASP A 23 4.49 -9.98 -1.57
N GLY A 24 4.72 -9.57 -2.80
CA GLY A 24 6.03 -9.69 -3.42
C GLY A 24 6.94 -8.54 -3.02
N VAL A 25 8.24 -8.82 -2.95
CA VAL A 25 9.27 -7.80 -2.75
C VAL A 25 9.61 -7.15 -4.09
N ALA A 26 9.61 -5.82 -4.16
CA ALA A 26 10.02 -5.03 -5.31
C ALA A 26 11.50 -4.65 -5.22
N ALA A 27 11.98 -4.30 -4.02
CA ALA A 27 13.40 -4.01 -3.75
C ALA A 27 13.76 -4.32 -2.30
N ILE A 28 15.06 -4.49 -2.05
CA ILE A 28 15.64 -4.70 -0.71
C ILE A 28 16.78 -3.71 -0.54
N VAL A 29 16.74 -2.96 0.57
CA VAL A 29 17.80 -2.03 0.96
C VAL A 29 18.22 -2.41 2.37
N GLU A 30 19.30 -3.19 2.49
CA GLU A 30 19.72 -3.80 3.76
C GLU A 30 18.58 -4.63 4.39
N GLU A 31 18.12 -4.27 5.60
CA GLU A 31 16.97 -4.86 6.27
C GLU A 31 15.61 -4.29 5.87
N HIS A 32 15.59 -3.21 5.08
CA HIS A 32 14.35 -2.56 4.66
C HIS A 32 13.81 -3.12 3.35
N LEU A 33 12.53 -3.47 3.34
CA LEU A 33 11.85 -3.99 2.16
C LEU A 33 11.00 -2.89 1.51
N VAL A 34 10.95 -2.93 0.18
CA VAL A 34 9.95 -2.24 -0.63
C VAL A 34 9.00 -3.30 -1.18
N LEU A 35 7.76 -3.27 -0.78
CA LEU A 35 6.75 -4.24 -1.20
C LEU A 35 6.14 -3.83 -2.54
N LYS A 36 5.71 -4.82 -3.32
CA LYS A 36 5.03 -4.55 -4.60
C LYS A 36 3.67 -3.90 -4.41
N SER A 37 2.96 -4.21 -3.33
CA SER A 37 1.70 -3.56 -2.98
C SER A 37 1.90 -2.07 -2.72
N ASP A 38 2.93 -1.70 -1.95
CA ASP A 38 3.24 -0.31 -1.64
C ASP A 38 3.60 0.47 -2.91
N LEU A 39 4.44 -0.13 -3.77
CA LEU A 39 4.79 0.45 -5.06
C LEU A 39 3.54 0.67 -5.92
N ALA A 40 2.67 -0.34 -6.04
CA ALA A 40 1.45 -0.25 -6.82
C ALA A 40 0.50 0.84 -6.29
N GLN A 41 0.37 0.96 -4.98
CA GLN A 41 -0.43 1.99 -4.34
C GLN A 41 0.09 3.40 -4.67
N MET A 42 1.41 3.63 -4.52
CA MET A 42 2.04 4.91 -4.83
C MET A 42 1.91 5.28 -6.31
N VAL A 43 2.09 4.31 -7.20
CA VAL A 43 1.91 4.51 -8.65
C VAL A 43 0.47 4.87 -8.96
N ASN A 44 -0.51 4.16 -8.40
CA ASN A 44 -1.93 4.44 -8.61
C ASN A 44 -2.31 5.85 -8.11
N MET A 45 -1.85 6.25 -6.94
CA MET A 45 -2.06 7.61 -6.43
C MET A 45 -1.48 8.66 -7.39
N SER A 46 -0.29 8.43 -7.90
CA SER A 46 0.38 9.34 -8.84
C SER A 46 -0.36 9.41 -10.19
N ILE A 47 -0.90 8.29 -10.69
CA ILE A 47 -1.74 8.23 -11.90
C ILE A 47 -2.97 9.12 -11.73
N ILE A 48 -3.66 9.00 -10.60
CA ILE A 48 -4.87 9.79 -10.29
C ILE A 48 -4.53 11.27 -10.18
N GLN A 49 -3.49 11.62 -9.42
CA GLN A 49 -3.08 13.01 -9.20
C GLN A 49 -2.67 13.71 -10.50
N ASN A 50 -1.94 13.00 -11.36
CA ASN A 50 -1.45 13.56 -12.63
C ASN A 50 -2.43 13.36 -13.79
N LYS A 51 -3.62 12.78 -13.54
CA LYS A 51 -4.66 12.51 -14.55
C LYS A 51 -4.12 11.75 -15.76
N ILE A 52 -3.26 10.76 -15.51
CA ILE A 52 -2.67 9.90 -16.56
C ILE A 52 -3.73 8.90 -17.04
N ASP A 53 -3.90 8.76 -18.34
CA ASP A 53 -4.81 7.77 -18.92
C ASP A 53 -4.14 6.38 -18.90
N PRO A 54 -4.66 5.40 -18.11
CA PRO A 54 -4.02 4.10 -17.96
C PRO A 54 -4.00 3.26 -19.24
N ILE A 55 -4.81 3.61 -20.23
CA ILE A 55 -4.89 2.87 -21.50
C ILE A 55 -3.99 3.49 -22.56
N LYS A 56 -3.92 4.82 -22.61
CA LYS A 56 -3.21 5.55 -23.65
C LYS A 56 -1.76 5.84 -23.31
N ASP A 57 -1.46 6.02 -22.01
CA ASP A 57 -0.17 6.51 -21.55
C ASP A 57 0.70 5.41 -20.93
N ILE A 58 0.68 4.19 -21.49
CA ILE A 58 1.39 3.02 -20.95
C ILE A 58 2.88 3.29 -20.69
N GLU A 59 3.56 3.97 -21.63
CA GLU A 59 5.00 4.28 -21.47
C GLU A 59 5.25 5.30 -20.36
N LYS A 60 4.33 6.25 -20.16
CA LYS A 60 4.40 7.17 -19.02
C LYS A 60 4.22 6.43 -17.69
N ILE A 61 3.32 5.45 -17.64
CA ILE A 61 3.10 4.64 -16.44
C ILE A 61 4.34 3.82 -16.10
N LYS A 62 4.99 3.19 -17.08
CA LYS A 62 6.25 2.46 -16.83
C LYS A 62 7.38 3.38 -16.33
N SER A 63 7.48 4.58 -16.89
CA SER A 63 8.45 5.58 -16.45
C SER A 63 8.13 6.05 -15.04
N LEU A 64 6.86 6.28 -14.73
CA LEU A 64 6.36 6.64 -13.40
C LEU A 64 6.66 5.55 -12.37
N GLU A 65 6.35 4.29 -12.69
CA GLU A 65 6.63 3.14 -11.82
C GLU A 65 8.11 3.06 -11.44
N ARG A 66 9.00 3.23 -12.44
CA ARG A 66 10.45 3.28 -12.19
C ARG A 66 10.84 4.42 -11.27
N SER A 67 10.34 5.63 -11.54
CA SER A 67 10.65 6.82 -10.74
C SER A 67 10.13 6.69 -9.31
N VAL A 68 8.94 6.13 -9.12
CA VAL A 68 8.38 5.87 -7.78
C VAL A 68 9.23 4.83 -7.05
N LEU A 69 9.61 3.74 -7.71
CA LEU A 69 10.47 2.71 -7.11
C LEU A 69 11.82 3.28 -6.69
N GLU A 70 12.47 4.07 -7.54
CA GLU A 70 13.74 4.76 -7.23
C GLU A 70 13.57 5.66 -6.01
N SER A 71 12.49 6.46 -5.94
CA SER A 71 12.20 7.30 -4.79
C SER A 71 11.97 6.51 -3.50
N MET A 72 11.29 5.37 -3.57
CA MET A 72 11.09 4.49 -2.41
C MET A 72 12.42 3.88 -1.93
N ILE A 73 13.30 3.50 -2.85
CA ILE A 73 14.66 3.00 -2.53
C ILE A 73 15.47 4.10 -1.85
N ASP A 74 15.48 5.31 -2.42
CA ASP A 74 16.21 6.45 -1.86
C ASP A 74 15.75 6.77 -0.44
N GLN A 75 14.44 6.71 -0.18
CA GLN A 75 13.90 6.88 1.19
C GLN A 75 14.44 5.82 2.16
N LYS A 76 14.57 4.55 1.73
CA LYS A 76 15.13 3.50 2.57
C LYS A 76 16.64 3.71 2.82
N ILE A 77 17.37 4.18 1.80
CA ILE A 77 18.81 4.53 1.92
C ILE A 77 18.99 5.68 2.92
N ILE A 78 18.17 6.73 2.83
CA ILE A 78 18.22 7.87 3.76
C ILE A 78 17.89 7.41 5.18
N LEU A 79 16.84 6.58 5.34
CA LEU A 79 16.49 6.01 6.65
C LEU A 79 17.66 5.23 7.25
N LYS A 80 18.28 4.35 6.46
CA LYS A 80 19.45 3.58 6.89
C LYS A 80 20.63 4.48 7.26
N LYS A 81 20.86 5.52 6.49
CA LYS A 81 21.92 6.50 6.78
C LYS A 81 21.65 7.24 8.10
N ALA A 82 20.40 7.63 8.35
CA ALA A 82 19.99 8.27 9.59
C ALA A 82 20.21 7.35 10.81
N GLU A 83 19.89 6.07 10.69
CA GLU A 83 20.17 5.08 11.73
C GLU A 83 21.69 4.96 12.02
N LEU A 84 22.51 4.86 10.98
CA LEU A 84 23.96 4.78 11.11
C LEU A 84 24.58 6.04 11.74
N ASP A 85 24.02 7.20 11.42
CA ASP A 85 24.46 8.48 11.97
C ASP A 85 23.84 8.75 13.36
N SER A 86 23.08 7.80 13.92
CA SER A 86 22.40 7.89 15.21
C SER A 86 21.50 9.14 15.31
N VAL A 87 20.82 9.46 14.21
CA VAL A 87 19.84 10.55 14.20
C VAL A 87 18.64 10.13 15.04
N ILE A 88 18.42 10.83 16.13
CA ILE A 88 17.27 10.61 17.02
C ILE A 88 16.18 11.60 16.62
N VAL A 89 15.00 11.09 16.34
CA VAL A 89 13.80 11.91 16.13
C VAL A 89 12.98 11.80 17.40
N GLU A 90 12.66 12.93 18.01
CA GLU A 90 11.83 12.94 19.21
C GLU A 90 10.35 12.69 18.85
N GLU A 91 9.68 11.90 19.67
CA GLU A 91 8.25 11.56 19.46
C GLU A 91 7.38 12.83 19.37
N ASN A 92 7.71 13.86 20.14
CA ASN A 92 7.02 15.15 20.12
C ASN A 92 7.09 15.83 18.75
N GLU A 93 8.24 15.73 18.06
CA GLU A 93 8.41 16.32 16.71
C GLU A 93 7.55 15.59 15.69
N VAL A 94 7.49 14.25 15.79
CA VAL A 94 6.65 13.43 14.92
C VAL A 94 5.18 13.74 15.13
N ASN A 95 4.73 13.80 16.38
CA ASN A 95 3.34 14.11 16.71
C ASN A 95 2.94 15.52 16.25
N LEU A 96 3.80 16.52 16.43
CA LEU A 96 3.55 17.88 15.95
C LEU A 96 3.44 17.92 14.41
N ALA A 97 4.32 17.23 13.70
CA ALA A 97 4.27 17.16 12.24
C ALA A 97 3.00 16.45 11.74
N LEU A 98 2.59 15.37 12.44
CA LEU A 98 1.37 14.64 12.14
C LEU A 98 0.12 15.51 12.36
N ASP A 99 0.04 16.21 13.49
CA ASP A 99 -1.07 17.11 13.79
C ASP A 99 -1.20 18.22 12.74
N GLN A 100 -0.07 18.80 12.31
CA GLN A 100 -0.06 19.80 11.25
C GLN A 100 -0.58 19.22 9.93
N GLN A 101 -0.19 18.00 9.58
CA GLN A 101 -0.64 17.34 8.36
C GLN A 101 -2.13 17.02 8.41
N ILE A 102 -2.64 16.55 9.55
CA ILE A 102 -4.07 16.30 9.77
C ILE A 102 -4.85 17.61 9.64
N GLN A 103 -4.41 18.70 10.27
CA GLN A 103 -5.07 20.00 10.16
C GLN A 103 -5.10 20.53 8.72
N MET A 104 -4.04 20.27 7.96
CA MET A 104 -3.99 20.64 6.54
C MET A 104 -5.02 19.83 5.74
N LEU A 105 -5.15 18.53 5.97
CA LEU A 105 -6.14 17.66 5.31
C LEU A 105 -7.57 18.11 5.65
N ILE A 106 -7.85 18.39 6.92
CA ILE A 106 -9.16 18.89 7.38
C ILE A 106 -9.51 20.20 6.68
N SER A 107 -8.55 21.14 6.58
CA SER A 107 -8.77 22.42 5.89
C SER A 107 -9.00 22.23 4.39
N GLN A 108 -8.29 21.30 3.74
CA GLN A 108 -8.47 20.99 2.31
C GLN A 108 -9.79 20.31 2.01
N ALA A 109 -10.26 19.46 2.91
CA ALA A 109 -11.53 18.77 2.78
C ALA A 109 -12.74 19.69 3.04
N GLY A 110 -12.53 20.84 3.72
CA GLY A 110 -13.60 21.78 4.07
C GLY A 110 -14.16 21.58 5.48
N GLY A 111 -13.57 20.68 6.27
CA GLY A 111 -13.93 20.41 7.65
C GLY A 111 -13.57 18.98 8.06
N GLU A 112 -13.66 18.71 9.36
CA GLU A 112 -13.31 17.41 9.93
C GLU A 112 -14.22 16.29 9.42
N LYS A 113 -15.53 16.57 9.33
CA LYS A 113 -16.52 15.63 8.85
C LYS A 113 -16.31 15.25 7.38
N GLU A 114 -16.02 16.24 6.54
CA GLU A 114 -15.72 16.05 5.13
C GLU A 114 -14.41 15.30 4.94
N ALA A 115 -13.43 15.52 5.82
CA ALA A 115 -12.18 14.77 5.83
C ALA A 115 -12.40 13.30 6.21
N GLU A 116 -13.21 13.00 7.23
CA GLU A 116 -13.58 11.64 7.62
C GLU A 116 -14.31 10.91 6.49
N GLU A 117 -15.29 11.55 5.85
CA GLU A 117 -16.02 10.98 4.72
C GLU A 117 -15.12 10.68 3.51
N ALA A 118 -14.06 11.47 3.31
CA ALA A 118 -13.11 11.28 2.21
C ALA A 118 -12.08 10.16 2.47
N LEU A 119 -11.81 9.87 3.75
CA LEU A 119 -10.85 8.84 4.15
C LEU A 119 -11.51 7.44 4.33
N GLY A 120 -12.83 7.36 4.42
CA GLY A 120 -13.59 6.11 4.52
C GLY A 120 -13.85 5.68 5.93
#